data_88f90363b582395bff17e84c44ee8041
#
_entry.id   88f90363b582395bff17e84c44ee8041
#
_cell.length_a   1.000
_cell.length_b   1.000
_cell.length_c   1.000
_cell.angle_alpha   90.00
_cell.angle_beta   90.00
_cell.angle_gamma   90.00
#
_symmetry.space_group_name_H-M   'P 1'
#
loop_
_entity.id
_entity.type
_entity.pdbx_description
1 polymer ?
#
loop_
_entity_poly.entity_id
_entity_poly.type
_entity_poly.pdbx_seq_one_letter_code
_entity_poly.pdbx_strand_id
1 'polypeptide(L)'
;LSSPTPDHRRLTGAQGEALAAEHLEGKGIRILHRNWKHGRGELDLVGVALDSTVVFVEVKTSRGHWAGDPAEWITPQKQLRLGKLALAWLVRHQATGRKVRFDAVLVRQGVVEHIEDAFWPPMAGF
;
A
#
# COMPACT_ATOMS: atom_id res chain seq x y z
N LEU A 1 -30.79 9.35 21.40
CA LEU A 1 -30.28 9.06 20.08
C LEU A 1 -29.44 7.79 20.10
N SER A 2 -29.82 6.85 19.29
CA SER A 2 -29.04 5.66 19.13
C SER A 2 -27.71 5.99 18.48
N SER A 3 -26.66 5.29 18.89
CA SER A 3 -25.40 5.32 18.15
C SER A 3 -25.67 4.92 16.71
N PRO A 4 -24.98 5.53 15.74
CA PRO A 4 -25.15 5.10 14.37
C PRO A 4 -24.80 3.62 14.29
N THR A 5 -25.64 2.87 13.61
CA THR A 5 -25.34 1.47 13.29
C THR A 5 -24.03 1.44 12.53
N PRO A 6 -23.14 0.47 12.80
CA PRO A 6 -21.94 0.34 11.98
C PRO A 6 -22.31 0.36 10.51
N ASP A 7 -21.61 1.17 9.76
CA ASP A 7 -21.85 1.27 8.34
C ASP A 7 -21.37 -0.01 7.66
N HIS A 8 -22.31 -0.84 7.26
CA HIS A 8 -22.02 -2.11 6.57
C HIS A 8 -21.91 -1.92 5.07
N ARG A 9 -22.01 -0.67 4.59
CA ARG A 9 -21.81 -0.42 3.18
C ARG A 9 -20.38 -0.74 2.81
N ARG A 10 -20.26 -1.23 1.62
CA ARG A 10 -18.98 -1.55 1.01
C ARG A 10 -18.12 -0.29 0.90
N LEU A 11 -16.92 -0.35 1.43
CA LEU A 11 -15.94 0.68 1.21
C LEU A 11 -15.48 0.65 -0.25
N THR A 12 -15.34 1.82 -0.85
CA THR A 12 -14.70 1.93 -2.16
C THR A 12 -13.19 1.77 -2.01
N GLY A 13 -12.50 1.52 -3.11
CA GLY A 13 -11.04 1.50 -3.12
C GLY A 13 -10.46 2.81 -2.59
N ALA A 14 -11.03 3.95 -3.00
CA ALA A 14 -10.57 5.26 -2.53
C ALA A 14 -10.74 5.43 -1.02
N GLN A 15 -11.84 4.96 -0.46
CA GLN A 15 -12.08 5.02 0.99
C GLN A 15 -11.09 4.12 1.74
N GLY A 16 -10.82 2.92 1.22
CA GLY A 16 -9.84 2.01 1.80
C GLY A 16 -8.44 2.59 1.77
N GLU A 17 -8.04 3.20 0.67
CA GLU A 17 -6.74 3.85 0.55
C GLU A 17 -6.60 5.03 1.52
N ALA A 18 -7.68 5.81 1.72
CA ALA A 18 -7.67 6.91 2.68
C ALA A 18 -7.47 6.40 4.12
N LEU A 19 -8.16 5.33 4.49
CA LEU A 19 -8.00 4.70 5.80
C LEU A 19 -6.59 4.13 5.97
N ALA A 20 -6.05 3.51 4.94
CA ALA A 20 -4.69 2.98 4.95
C ALA A 20 -3.67 4.10 5.17
N ALA A 21 -3.81 5.21 4.44
CA ALA A 21 -2.92 6.35 4.57
C ALA A 21 -2.96 6.94 5.98
N GLU A 22 -4.14 7.12 6.54
CA GLU A 22 -4.31 7.62 7.90
C GLU A 22 -3.64 6.70 8.93
N HIS A 23 -3.82 5.40 8.77
CA HIS A 23 -3.21 4.40 9.65
C HIS A 23 -1.68 4.46 9.59
N LEU A 24 -1.12 4.55 8.40
CA LEU A 24 0.32 4.64 8.19
C LEU A 24 0.89 5.95 8.76
N GLU A 25 0.20 7.05 8.56
CA GLU A 25 0.60 8.34 9.13
C GLU A 25 0.63 8.29 10.67
N GLY A 26 -0.32 7.60 11.27
CA GLY A 26 -0.33 7.36 12.72
C GLY A 26 0.86 6.56 13.21
N LYS A 27 1.52 5.80 12.35
CA LYS A 27 2.74 5.05 12.65
C LYS A 27 4.02 5.81 12.31
N GLY A 28 3.91 7.06 11.88
CA GLY A 28 5.06 7.89 11.54
C GLY A 28 5.53 7.74 10.10
N ILE A 29 4.76 7.09 9.23
CA ILE A 29 5.07 7.03 7.81
C ILE A 29 4.44 8.24 7.13
N ARG A 30 5.27 9.10 6.58
CA ARG A 30 4.79 10.27 5.86
C ARG A 30 4.42 9.86 4.44
N ILE A 31 3.18 10.11 4.05
CA ILE A 31 2.70 9.78 2.70
C ILE A 31 3.16 10.86 1.73
N LEU A 32 3.88 10.45 0.70
CA LEU A 32 4.40 11.34 -0.33
C LEU A 32 3.48 11.41 -1.54
N HIS A 33 2.95 10.27 -1.98
CA HIS A 33 2.05 10.17 -3.13
C HIS A 33 0.94 9.19 -2.87
N ARG A 34 -0.22 9.48 -3.43
CA ARG A 34 -1.38 8.59 -3.46
C ARG A 34 -1.76 8.38 -4.91
N ASN A 35 -2.03 7.14 -5.30
CA ASN A 35 -2.46 6.79 -6.64
C ASN A 35 -1.50 7.33 -7.70
N TRP A 36 -0.20 7.06 -7.51
CA TRP A 36 0.80 7.51 -8.46
C TRP A 36 0.76 6.66 -9.72
N LYS A 37 0.50 7.30 -10.84
CA LYS A 37 0.33 6.62 -12.12
C LYS A 37 1.57 6.74 -12.96
N HIS A 38 1.94 5.61 -13.60
CA HIS A 38 3.04 5.56 -14.54
C HIS A 38 2.71 4.52 -15.60
N GLY A 39 2.63 4.95 -16.87
CA GLY A 39 2.14 4.07 -17.93
C GLY A 39 0.72 3.60 -17.63
N ARG A 40 0.52 2.29 -17.64
CA ARG A 40 -0.79 1.69 -17.34
C ARG A 40 -0.88 1.22 -15.88
N GLY A 41 0.14 1.44 -15.12
CA GLY A 41 0.21 0.99 -13.73
C GLY A 41 0.01 2.11 -12.73
N GLU A 42 -0.21 1.71 -11.49
CA GLU A 42 -0.47 2.64 -10.39
C GLU A 42 0.09 2.09 -9.10
N LEU A 43 0.75 2.95 -8.33
CA LEU A 43 1.11 2.67 -6.94
C LEU A 43 0.07 3.29 -6.04
N ASP A 44 -0.50 2.49 -5.14
CA ASP A 44 -1.57 2.98 -4.26
C ASP A 44 -1.06 4.07 -3.32
N LEU A 45 0.02 3.80 -2.60
CA LEU A 45 0.63 4.75 -1.69
C LEU A 45 2.15 4.64 -1.76
N VAL A 46 2.81 5.78 -1.67
CA VAL A 46 4.26 5.85 -1.49
C VAL A 46 4.53 6.74 -0.29
N GLY A 47 5.32 6.25 0.65
CA GLY A 47 5.64 6.98 1.86
C GLY A 47 7.10 6.87 2.24
N VAL A 48 7.46 7.58 3.31
CA VAL A 48 8.79 7.54 3.91
C VAL A 48 8.65 7.27 5.39
N ALA A 49 9.33 6.22 5.86
CA ALA A 49 9.36 5.88 7.27
C ALA A 49 10.31 6.81 8.04
N LEU A 50 10.27 6.73 9.37
CA LEU A 50 11.09 7.58 10.23
C LEU A 50 12.59 7.41 9.99
N ASP A 51 13.02 6.22 9.57
CA ASP A 51 14.43 5.95 9.25
C ASP A 51 14.79 6.30 7.79
N SER A 52 13.93 7.03 7.10
CA SER A 52 14.09 7.44 5.69
C SER A 52 13.93 6.31 4.68
N THR A 53 13.47 5.13 5.09
CA THR A 53 13.12 4.06 4.15
C THR A 53 11.93 4.48 3.30
N VAL A 54 12.06 4.33 1.98
CA VAL A 54 10.93 4.54 1.06
C VAL A 54 10.02 3.31 1.12
N VAL A 55 8.74 3.53 1.39
CA VAL A 55 7.77 2.45 1.57
C VAL A 55 6.75 2.51 0.45
N PHE A 56 6.68 1.45 -0.33
CA PHE A 56 5.65 1.27 -1.35
C PHE A 56 4.57 0.38 -0.77
N VAL A 57 3.32 0.84 -0.81
CA VAL A 57 2.23 0.17 -0.12
C VAL A 57 1.13 -0.24 -1.09
N GLU A 58 0.81 -1.52 -1.10
CA GLU A 58 -0.35 -2.05 -1.83
C GLU A 58 -1.51 -2.15 -0.87
N VAL A 59 -2.65 -1.58 -1.24
CA VAL A 59 -3.85 -1.55 -0.40
C VAL A 59 -4.90 -2.48 -0.98
N LYS A 60 -5.41 -3.39 -0.15
CA LYS A 60 -6.53 -4.25 -0.49
C LYS A 60 -7.72 -3.91 0.38
N THR A 61 -8.83 -3.53 -0.25
CA THR A 61 -10.09 -3.33 0.45
C THR A 61 -10.96 -4.58 0.25
N SER A 62 -11.33 -5.22 1.35
CA SER A 62 -12.10 -6.45 1.34
C SER A 62 -13.52 -6.18 1.83
N ARG A 63 -14.45 -7.00 1.37
CA ARG A 63 -15.88 -6.88 1.67
C ARG A 63 -16.35 -7.66 2.89
N GLY A 64 -15.53 -7.87 3.84
CA GLY A 64 -16.00 -8.49 5.07
C GLY A 64 -15.50 -9.90 5.32
N HIS A 65 -15.08 -10.61 4.31
CA HIS A 65 -14.39 -11.87 4.49
C HIS A 65 -12.89 -11.67 4.52
N TRP A 66 -12.21 -12.53 5.23
CA TRP A 66 -10.76 -12.52 5.26
C TRP A 66 -10.22 -12.70 3.84
N ALA A 67 -9.34 -11.82 3.43
CA ALA A 67 -8.75 -11.87 2.09
C ALA A 67 -7.57 -12.84 1.99
N GLY A 68 -7.21 -13.47 3.10
CA GLY A 68 -6.10 -14.39 3.16
C GLY A 68 -4.76 -13.72 3.37
N ASP A 69 -3.70 -14.50 3.22
CA ASP A 69 -2.32 -14.02 3.28
C ASP A 69 -2.07 -13.07 2.11
N PRO A 70 -1.33 -11.95 2.29
CA PRO A 70 -0.93 -11.08 1.18
C PRO A 70 -0.31 -11.85 0.00
N ALA A 71 0.37 -12.96 0.25
CA ALA A 71 0.93 -13.79 -0.80
C ALA A 71 -0.16 -14.33 -1.76
N GLU A 72 -1.41 -14.41 -1.32
CA GLU A 72 -2.51 -14.89 -2.15
C GLU A 72 -3.06 -13.83 -3.08
N TRP A 73 -3.03 -12.56 -2.69
CA TRP A 73 -3.55 -11.49 -3.52
C TRP A 73 -2.47 -10.57 -4.10
N ILE A 74 -1.23 -10.69 -3.63
CA ILE A 74 -0.08 -10.06 -4.26
C ILE A 74 0.73 -11.16 -4.95
N THR A 75 0.27 -11.56 -6.13
CA THR A 75 0.88 -12.65 -6.90
C THR A 75 2.28 -12.26 -7.37
N PRO A 76 3.13 -13.24 -7.76
CA PRO A 76 4.45 -12.91 -8.32
C PRO A 76 4.40 -11.97 -9.50
N GLN A 77 3.40 -12.09 -10.37
CA GLN A 77 3.21 -11.16 -11.49
C GLN A 77 2.92 -9.75 -11.00
N LYS A 78 2.06 -9.62 -9.99
CA LYS A 78 1.74 -8.33 -9.39
C LYS A 78 2.94 -7.74 -8.68
N GLN A 79 3.71 -8.56 -7.97
CA GLN A 79 4.94 -8.12 -7.32
C GLN A 79 5.92 -7.55 -8.34
N LEU A 80 6.10 -8.23 -9.48
CA LEU A 80 6.98 -7.75 -10.54
C LEU A 80 6.51 -6.41 -11.09
N ARG A 81 5.21 -6.27 -11.34
CA ARG A 81 4.63 -5.03 -11.82
C ARG A 81 4.83 -3.89 -10.82
N LEU A 82 4.58 -4.16 -9.55
CA LEU A 82 4.79 -3.18 -8.48
C LEU A 82 6.26 -2.80 -8.34
N GLY A 83 7.16 -3.77 -8.48
CA GLY A 83 8.59 -3.51 -8.47
C GLY A 83 9.05 -2.59 -9.60
N LYS A 84 8.53 -2.81 -10.81
CA LYS A 84 8.84 -1.93 -11.94
C LYS A 84 8.32 -0.51 -11.72
N LEU A 85 7.10 -0.38 -11.17
CA LEU A 85 6.53 0.94 -10.84
C LEU A 85 7.35 1.63 -9.75
N ALA A 86 7.76 0.89 -8.73
CA ALA A 86 8.58 1.42 -7.65
C ALA A 86 9.93 1.91 -8.18
N LEU A 87 10.57 1.15 -9.06
CA LEU A 87 11.83 1.57 -9.65
C LEU A 87 11.66 2.85 -10.48
N ALA A 88 10.58 2.94 -11.26
CA ALA A 88 10.25 4.14 -12.02
C ALA A 88 10.05 5.35 -11.10
N TRP A 89 9.38 5.16 -9.97
CA TRP A 89 9.20 6.21 -8.98
C TRP A 89 10.53 6.68 -8.41
N LEU A 90 11.40 5.73 -8.03
CA LEU A 90 12.72 6.03 -7.49
C LEU A 90 13.58 6.84 -8.48
N VAL A 91 13.59 6.43 -9.75
CA VAL A 91 14.32 7.13 -10.80
C VAL A 91 13.78 8.55 -10.97
N ARG A 92 12.46 8.68 -11.07
CA ARG A 92 11.83 9.98 -11.30
C ARG A 92 12.06 10.96 -10.16
N HIS A 93 12.16 10.47 -8.93
CA HIS A 93 12.33 11.30 -7.74
C HIS A 93 13.77 11.32 -7.24
N GLN A 94 14.72 10.84 -8.06
CA GLN A 94 16.16 10.85 -7.73
C GLN A 94 16.45 10.18 -6.38
N ALA A 95 15.75 9.08 -6.14
CA ALA A 95 15.82 8.34 -4.87
C ALA A 95 16.41 6.93 -5.04
N THR A 96 17.04 6.65 -6.17
CA THR A 96 17.73 5.36 -6.36
C THR A 96 18.85 5.21 -5.33
N GLY A 97 19.05 3.98 -4.86
CA GLY A 97 20.02 3.69 -3.81
C GLY A 97 19.51 3.89 -2.39
N ARG A 98 18.31 4.40 -2.22
CA ARG A 98 17.68 4.51 -0.90
C ARG A 98 17.18 3.14 -0.44
N LYS A 99 17.13 2.96 0.87
CA LYS A 99 16.51 1.77 1.44
C LYS A 99 15.03 1.76 1.08
N VAL A 100 14.54 0.61 0.65
CA VAL A 100 13.17 0.44 0.14
C VAL A 100 12.50 -0.72 0.87
N ARG A 101 11.19 -0.59 1.07
CA ARG A 101 10.37 -1.62 1.67
C ARG A 101 9.02 -1.70 0.93
N PHE A 102 8.50 -2.91 0.79
CA PHE A 102 7.19 -3.14 0.18
C PHE A 102 6.24 -3.67 1.24
N ASP A 103 5.21 -2.89 1.53
CA ASP A 103 4.23 -3.19 2.56
C ASP A 103 2.87 -3.49 1.93
N ALA A 104 2.04 -4.18 2.66
CA ALA A 104 0.65 -4.41 2.31
C ALA A 104 -0.26 -3.87 3.41
N VAL A 105 -1.39 -3.32 3.03
CA VAL A 105 -2.42 -2.92 3.97
C VAL A 105 -3.74 -3.54 3.54
N LEU A 106 -4.37 -4.25 4.45
CA LEU A 106 -5.70 -4.82 4.25
C LEU A 106 -6.70 -3.98 5.03
N VAL A 107 -7.71 -3.50 4.34
CA VAL A 107 -8.81 -2.76 4.96
C VAL A 107 -10.07 -3.60 4.81
N ARG A 108 -10.70 -3.93 5.95
CA ARG A 108 -11.87 -4.78 5.99
C ARG A 108 -12.85 -4.22 7.01
N GLN A 109 -14.01 -3.79 6.54
CA GLN A 109 -15.05 -3.22 7.41
C GLN A 109 -14.52 -2.12 8.35
N GLY A 110 -13.65 -1.26 7.82
CA GLY A 110 -13.05 -0.18 8.61
C GLY A 110 -11.89 -0.60 9.50
N VAL A 111 -11.59 -1.90 9.60
CA VAL A 111 -10.44 -2.41 10.33
C VAL A 111 -9.23 -2.43 9.40
N VAL A 112 -8.14 -1.83 9.82
CA VAL A 112 -6.91 -1.73 9.02
C VAL A 112 -5.85 -2.66 9.60
N GLU A 113 -5.30 -3.52 8.76
CA GLU A 113 -4.17 -4.38 9.10
C GLU A 113 -3.00 -4.03 8.20
N HIS A 114 -1.88 -3.66 8.81
CA HIS A 114 -0.67 -3.28 8.12
C HIS A 114 0.36 -4.41 8.25
N ILE A 115 0.85 -4.89 7.12
CA ILE A 115 1.87 -5.92 7.07
C ILE A 115 3.14 -5.28 6.51
N GLU A 116 4.10 -5.05 7.37
CA GLU A 116 5.39 -4.49 6.98
C GLU A 116 6.22 -5.55 6.27
N ASP A 117 6.98 -5.11 5.26
CA ASP A 117 7.89 -5.99 4.51
C ASP A 117 7.16 -7.24 4.01
N ALA A 118 6.01 -7.00 3.40
CA ALA A 118 5.09 -8.06 3.00
C ALA A 118 5.60 -8.91 1.84
N PHE A 119 6.41 -8.33 0.96
CA PHE A 119 7.00 -9.03 -0.17
C PHE A 119 8.22 -8.28 -0.69
N TRP A 120 8.99 -8.95 -1.52
CA TRP A 120 10.09 -8.35 -2.27
C TRP A 120 9.93 -8.74 -3.74
N PRO A 121 9.89 -7.77 -4.67
CA PRO A 121 9.66 -8.08 -6.06
C PRO A 121 10.74 -9.02 -6.62
N PRO A 122 10.36 -10.00 -7.45
CA PRO A 122 11.31 -10.96 -8.05
C PRO A 122 12.07 -10.31 -9.21
N MET A 123 12.87 -9.27 -8.89
CA MET A 123 13.66 -8.55 -9.89
C MET A 123 14.86 -7.88 -9.23
N ALA A 124 15.86 -7.55 -10.04
CA ALA A 124 16.99 -6.74 -9.59
C ALA A 124 16.71 -5.25 -9.84
N GLY A 125 17.51 -4.39 -9.24
CA GLY A 125 17.46 -2.95 -9.51
C GLY A 125 17.21 -2.07 -8.29
N PHE A 126 17.10 -2.68 -7.13
CA PHE A 126 16.93 -1.94 -5.88
C PHE A 126 18.19 -1.88 -5.06
#